data_617ac39000fafd38f6440379a6c42c4c
#
_entry.id   617ac39000fafd38f6440379a6c42c4c
#
_cell.length_a   1.000
_cell.length_b   1.000
_cell.length_c   1.000
_cell.angle_alpha   90.00
_cell.angle_beta   90.00
_cell.angle_gamma   90.00
#
_symmetry.space_group_name_H-M   'P 1'
#
loop_
_entity.id
_entity.type
_entity.pdbx_description
1 polymer ?
#
loop_
_entity_poly.entity_id
_entity_poly.type
_entity_poly.pdbx_seq_one_letter_code
_entity_poly.pdbx_strand_id
1 'polypeptide(L)'
;MGVGSAISDRNYGSSAAIQTANGLVLIDCPDSVLRALRDASAKCGIPLDPMSITDILVTHLHGDHVNGLEILGWKRWIAHQSGRGAKPTIHAVESVARRLWERLAPAMDQNGHAQLSDYFGLNILVEGVPTSIAGLQVETRLAEHLIPCSGFRISRGGATLGWSGDTRFSPSHIDWLSSADVIVHETSESRVHTPISCLNALAPELRRKMRLIHMEDNFDQAVTDIVPLTEGEVLDVVASTR
;
A
#
# COMPACT_ATOMS: atom_id res chain seq x y z
N MET A 1 6.40 -5.98 0.47
CA MET A 1 7.50 -5.62 -0.44
C MET A 1 8.51 -4.76 0.31
N GLY A 2 8.25 -3.49 0.51
CA GLY A 2 9.07 -2.61 1.31
C GLY A 2 8.45 -2.33 2.67
N VAL A 3 9.26 -1.97 3.67
CA VAL A 3 8.84 -1.76 5.07
C VAL A 3 9.35 -0.45 5.66
N GLY A 4 10.17 0.29 4.90
CA GLY A 4 10.83 1.51 5.36
C GLY A 4 9.93 2.73 5.33
N SER A 5 10.26 3.71 6.18
CA SER A 5 9.70 5.06 6.17
C SER A 5 10.22 5.89 4.99
N ALA A 6 9.69 7.10 4.83
CA ALA A 6 10.09 8.05 3.78
C ALA A 6 11.59 8.35 3.71
N ILE A 7 12.30 8.23 4.83
CA ILE A 7 13.72 8.57 4.95
C ILE A 7 14.62 7.33 5.15
N SER A 8 14.07 6.13 5.00
CA SER A 8 14.87 4.90 5.08
C SER A 8 15.87 4.85 3.93
N ASP A 9 17.14 4.58 4.25
CA ASP A 9 18.20 4.31 3.28
C ASP A 9 18.51 2.80 3.13
N ARG A 10 17.93 1.96 3.99
CA ARG A 10 18.14 0.50 4.04
C ARG A 10 17.00 -0.30 3.44
N ASN A 11 15.77 0.20 3.60
CA ASN A 11 14.57 -0.53 3.21
C ASN A 11 13.83 0.21 2.08
N TYR A 12 13.19 -0.53 1.21
CA TYR A 12 12.26 0.03 0.23
C TYR A 12 11.06 0.67 0.95
N GLY A 13 10.46 1.70 0.33
CA GLY A 13 9.27 2.36 0.85
C GLY A 13 8.11 1.39 1.09
N SER A 14 7.30 1.70 2.09
CA SER A 14 6.19 0.87 2.57
C SER A 14 5.23 0.49 1.47
N SER A 15 5.11 -0.80 1.18
CA SER A 15 4.27 -1.32 0.10
C SER A 15 4.03 -2.82 0.22
N ALA A 16 2.93 -3.28 -0.37
CA ALA A 16 2.63 -4.71 -0.45
C ALA A 16 2.19 -5.13 -1.86
N ALA A 17 2.34 -6.42 -2.17
CA ALA A 17 1.76 -7.06 -3.35
C ALA A 17 0.82 -8.17 -2.90
N ILE A 18 -0.42 -8.13 -3.33
CA ILE A 18 -1.43 -9.15 -3.06
C ILE A 18 -1.61 -9.98 -4.33
N GLN A 19 -1.35 -11.29 -4.22
CA GLN A 19 -1.54 -12.20 -5.34
C GLN A 19 -3.02 -12.60 -5.46
N THR A 20 -3.57 -12.45 -6.66
CA THR A 20 -4.94 -12.83 -6.99
C THR A 20 -4.96 -13.76 -8.19
N ALA A 21 -6.11 -14.36 -8.50
CA ALA A 21 -6.27 -15.15 -9.72
C ALA A 21 -6.12 -14.31 -11.01
N ASN A 22 -6.30 -12.98 -10.92
CA ASN A 22 -6.29 -12.06 -12.04
C ASN A 22 -4.93 -11.34 -12.23
N GLY A 23 -3.99 -11.52 -11.32
CA GLY A 23 -2.69 -10.85 -11.31
C GLY A 23 -2.32 -10.29 -9.94
N LEU A 24 -1.49 -9.26 -9.92
CA LEU A 24 -1.04 -8.61 -8.70
C LEU A 24 -1.80 -7.31 -8.44
N VAL A 25 -2.27 -7.15 -7.21
CA VAL A 25 -2.76 -5.88 -6.67
C VAL A 25 -1.68 -5.30 -5.76
N LEU A 26 -1.20 -4.09 -6.05
CA LEU A 26 -0.26 -3.40 -5.17
C LEU A 26 -1.01 -2.55 -4.14
N ILE A 27 -0.46 -2.42 -2.95
CA ILE A 27 -0.75 -1.32 -2.02
C ILE A 27 0.46 -0.40 -2.08
N ASP A 28 0.24 0.80 -2.59
CA ASP A 28 1.25 1.81 -2.93
C ASP A 28 2.30 1.35 -3.97
N CYS A 29 2.98 2.32 -4.53
CA CYS A 29 3.98 2.13 -5.57
C CYS A 29 5.15 3.10 -5.33
N PRO A 30 5.99 2.83 -4.30
CA PRO A 30 7.09 3.70 -3.92
C PRO A 30 8.21 3.71 -4.96
N ASP A 31 9.18 4.59 -4.75
CA ASP A 31 10.40 4.60 -5.54
C ASP A 31 11.06 3.22 -5.56
N SER A 32 11.78 2.94 -6.64
CA SER A 32 12.45 1.64 -6.84
C SER A 32 11.52 0.41 -6.86
N VAL A 33 10.20 0.58 -7.07
CA VAL A 33 9.20 -0.51 -7.07
C VAL A 33 9.61 -1.73 -7.89
N LEU A 34 10.26 -1.55 -9.05
CA LEU A 34 10.70 -2.67 -9.90
C LEU A 34 11.81 -3.51 -9.23
N ARG A 35 12.68 -2.86 -8.43
CA ARG A 35 13.69 -3.57 -7.64
C ARG A 35 13.06 -4.24 -6.43
N ALA A 36 12.18 -3.53 -5.73
CA ALA A 36 11.45 -4.08 -4.58
C ALA A 36 10.68 -5.36 -4.96
N LEU A 37 9.99 -5.38 -6.10
CA LEU A 37 9.32 -6.58 -6.62
C LEU A 37 10.30 -7.73 -6.89
N ARG A 38 11.42 -7.43 -7.58
CA ARG A 38 12.44 -8.43 -7.88
C ARG A 38 13.03 -9.04 -6.61
N ASP A 39 13.41 -8.19 -5.66
CA ASP A 39 14.11 -8.62 -4.45
C ASP A 39 13.14 -9.34 -3.49
N ALA A 40 11.90 -8.88 -3.38
CA ALA A 40 10.85 -9.59 -2.65
C ALA A 40 10.55 -10.95 -3.29
N SER A 41 10.43 -11.02 -4.63
CA SER A 41 10.25 -12.28 -5.36
C SER A 41 11.38 -13.28 -5.08
N ALA A 42 12.63 -12.80 -5.07
CA ALA A 42 13.80 -13.65 -4.76
C ALA A 42 13.78 -14.16 -3.31
N LYS A 43 13.34 -13.33 -2.35
CA LYS A 43 13.27 -13.68 -0.93
C LYS A 43 12.13 -14.68 -0.63
N CYS A 44 10.94 -14.47 -1.20
CA CYS A 44 9.76 -15.30 -0.90
C CYS A 44 9.57 -16.50 -1.85
N GLY A 45 10.30 -16.55 -2.99
CA GLY A 45 10.14 -17.59 -4.01
C GLY A 45 8.84 -17.48 -4.84
N ILE A 46 8.07 -16.42 -4.67
CA ILE A 46 6.83 -16.16 -5.42
C ILE A 46 7.14 -15.20 -6.57
N PRO A 47 6.80 -15.52 -7.82
CA PRO A 47 7.00 -14.61 -8.94
C PRO A 47 6.18 -13.33 -8.79
N LEU A 48 6.85 -12.17 -8.68
CA LEU A 48 6.23 -10.85 -8.62
C LEU A 48 6.61 -10.06 -9.89
N ASP A 49 6.03 -10.45 -11.01
CA ASP A 49 6.29 -9.79 -12.30
C ASP A 49 5.58 -8.44 -12.38
N PRO A 50 6.28 -7.31 -12.65
CA PRO A 50 5.64 -6.03 -12.90
C PRO A 50 4.61 -6.04 -14.04
N MET A 51 4.71 -7.01 -14.96
CA MET A 51 3.75 -7.17 -16.05
C MET A 51 2.42 -7.81 -15.61
N SER A 52 2.38 -8.48 -14.48
CA SER A 52 1.16 -9.03 -13.90
C SER A 52 0.42 -8.09 -12.95
N ILE A 53 0.91 -6.88 -12.73
CA ILE A 53 0.20 -5.87 -11.93
C ILE A 53 -1.04 -5.41 -12.70
N THR A 54 -2.22 -5.64 -12.14
CA THR A 54 -3.50 -5.25 -12.70
C THR A 54 -4.08 -4.02 -12.02
N ASP A 55 -3.83 -3.87 -10.72
CA ASP A 55 -4.45 -2.87 -9.87
C ASP A 55 -3.45 -2.30 -8.86
N ILE A 56 -3.62 -1.04 -8.49
CA ILE A 56 -2.79 -0.34 -7.51
C ILE A 56 -3.72 0.44 -6.58
N LEU A 57 -3.74 0.07 -5.30
CA LEU A 57 -4.41 0.83 -4.26
C LEU A 57 -3.44 1.92 -3.78
N VAL A 58 -3.78 3.18 -3.98
CA VAL A 58 -2.94 4.32 -3.56
C VAL A 58 -3.50 4.90 -2.27
N THR A 59 -2.70 4.87 -1.20
CA THR A 59 -3.08 5.47 0.08
C THR A 59 -3.08 6.98 0.02
N HIS A 60 -1.97 7.59 -0.43
CA HIS A 60 -1.79 9.05 -0.53
C HIS A 60 -0.64 9.42 -1.49
N LEU A 61 -0.36 10.72 -1.65
CA LEU A 61 0.57 11.24 -2.68
C LEU A 61 1.96 11.62 -2.15
N HIS A 62 2.41 11.17 -0.99
CA HIS A 62 3.82 11.32 -0.62
C HIS A 62 4.72 10.49 -1.54
N GLY A 63 5.97 10.93 -1.70
CA GLY A 63 6.89 10.35 -2.68
C GLY A 63 7.22 8.89 -2.40
N ASP A 64 7.40 8.55 -1.16
CA ASP A 64 7.67 7.19 -0.67
C ASP A 64 6.51 6.20 -0.84
N HIS A 65 5.34 6.69 -1.32
CA HIS A 65 4.17 5.87 -1.68
C HIS A 65 3.84 5.87 -3.17
N VAL A 66 4.26 6.91 -3.95
CA VAL A 66 3.81 7.03 -5.35
C VAL A 66 4.90 7.31 -6.38
N ASN A 67 6.16 7.59 -5.99
CA ASN A 67 7.20 7.93 -6.96
C ASN A 67 7.49 6.81 -7.98
N GLY A 68 7.21 5.56 -7.65
CA GLY A 68 7.36 4.42 -8.55
C GLY A 68 6.29 4.33 -9.63
N LEU A 69 5.18 5.09 -9.52
CA LEU A 69 4.14 5.14 -10.55
C LEU A 69 4.69 5.63 -11.88
N GLU A 70 5.63 6.57 -11.88
CA GLU A 70 6.26 7.05 -13.10
C GLU A 70 6.93 5.89 -13.87
N ILE A 71 7.88 5.20 -13.25
CA ILE A 71 8.63 4.13 -13.93
C ILE A 71 7.74 2.92 -14.27
N LEU A 72 6.78 2.59 -13.41
CA LEU A 72 5.81 1.53 -13.68
C LEU A 72 4.89 1.92 -14.84
N GLY A 73 4.40 3.15 -14.86
CA GLY A 73 3.57 3.70 -15.94
C GLY A 73 4.27 3.66 -17.28
N TRP A 74 5.51 4.12 -17.38
CA TRP A 74 6.31 4.04 -18.59
C TRP A 74 6.54 2.59 -19.04
N LYS A 75 6.92 1.70 -18.13
CA LYS A 75 7.12 0.28 -18.44
C LYS A 75 5.85 -0.36 -19.02
N ARG A 76 4.71 -0.11 -18.41
CA ARG A 76 3.41 -0.66 -18.82
C ARG A 76 2.91 -0.03 -20.12
N TRP A 77 3.12 1.28 -20.29
CA TRP A 77 2.78 1.98 -21.52
C TRP A 77 3.55 1.46 -22.72
N ILE A 78 4.89 1.30 -22.62
CA ILE A 78 5.73 0.75 -23.69
C ILE A 78 5.27 -0.68 -24.05
N ALA A 79 4.96 -1.50 -23.06
CA ALA A 79 4.45 -2.84 -23.30
C ALA A 79 3.09 -2.84 -23.99
N HIS A 80 2.18 -1.96 -23.56
CA HIS A 80 0.85 -1.79 -24.13
C HIS A 80 0.90 -1.35 -25.60
N GLN A 81 1.77 -0.37 -25.93
CA GLN A 81 1.99 0.06 -27.33
C GLN A 81 2.49 -1.09 -28.23
N SER A 82 3.16 -2.08 -27.65
CA SER A 82 3.64 -3.26 -28.34
C SER A 82 2.64 -4.42 -28.31
N GLY A 83 1.38 -4.20 -27.92
CA GLY A 83 0.33 -5.23 -27.81
C GLY A 83 0.55 -6.21 -26.64
N ARG A 84 1.41 -5.89 -25.68
CA ARG A 84 1.76 -6.74 -24.55
C ARG A 84 1.15 -6.23 -23.24
N GLY A 85 -0.04 -6.70 -22.92
CA GLY A 85 -0.72 -6.45 -21.65
C GLY A 85 -1.54 -5.16 -21.60
N ALA A 86 -2.44 -5.11 -20.62
CA ALA A 86 -3.30 -3.97 -20.35
C ALA A 86 -2.61 -2.94 -19.41
N LYS A 87 -3.14 -1.72 -19.38
CA LYS A 87 -2.76 -0.71 -18.39
C LYS A 87 -3.27 -1.13 -17.01
N PRO A 88 -2.50 -0.96 -15.93
CA PRO A 88 -3.01 -1.17 -14.58
C PRO A 88 -4.00 -0.07 -14.20
N THR A 89 -4.93 -0.38 -13.31
CA THR A 89 -5.90 0.58 -12.77
C THR A 89 -5.44 1.08 -11.40
N ILE A 90 -5.41 2.40 -11.21
CA ILE A 90 -5.19 3.03 -9.91
C ILE A 90 -6.55 3.20 -9.23
N HIS A 91 -6.61 2.83 -7.96
CA HIS A 91 -7.77 2.98 -7.09
C HIS A 91 -7.39 3.90 -5.95
N ALA A 92 -8.10 5.01 -5.80
CA ALA A 92 -7.86 6.01 -4.75
C ALA A 92 -9.14 6.76 -4.42
N VAL A 93 -9.21 7.35 -3.23
CA VAL A 93 -10.28 8.30 -2.89
C VAL A 93 -10.18 9.56 -3.77
N GLU A 94 -11.29 10.25 -3.96
CA GLU A 94 -11.36 11.39 -4.89
C GLU A 94 -10.34 12.49 -4.56
N SER A 95 -10.11 12.79 -3.29
CA SER A 95 -9.15 13.80 -2.85
C SER A 95 -7.68 13.48 -3.23
N VAL A 96 -7.34 12.20 -3.35
CA VAL A 96 -6.05 11.72 -3.86
C VAL A 96 -6.04 11.71 -5.39
N ALA A 97 -7.08 11.12 -5.99
CA ALA A 97 -7.18 10.93 -7.44
C ALA A 97 -7.13 12.25 -8.24
N ARG A 98 -7.80 13.31 -7.75
CA ARG A 98 -7.82 14.64 -8.40
C ARG A 98 -6.43 15.25 -8.58
N ARG A 99 -5.49 14.96 -7.66
CA ARG A 99 -4.14 15.52 -7.67
C ARG A 99 -3.10 14.58 -8.24
N LEU A 100 -3.51 13.35 -8.59
CA LEU A 100 -2.55 12.34 -9.06
C LEU A 100 -1.85 12.76 -10.34
N TRP A 101 -2.60 13.31 -11.32
CA TRP A 101 -2.00 13.78 -12.57
C TRP A 101 -1.12 15.00 -12.37
N GLU A 102 -1.48 15.94 -11.51
CA GLU A 102 -0.63 17.07 -11.14
C GLU A 102 0.73 16.61 -10.60
N ARG A 103 0.74 15.47 -9.89
CA ARG A 103 1.96 14.85 -9.36
C ARG A 103 2.81 14.19 -10.44
N LEU A 104 2.20 13.56 -11.44
CA LEU A 104 2.87 12.76 -12.47
C LEU A 104 3.15 13.52 -13.76
N ALA A 105 2.34 14.49 -14.13
CA ALA A 105 2.41 15.21 -15.39
C ALA A 105 3.79 15.81 -15.69
N PRO A 106 4.53 16.42 -14.73
CA PRO A 106 5.85 16.99 -15.03
C PRO A 106 6.85 16.00 -15.66
N ALA A 107 6.66 14.69 -15.43
CA ALA A 107 7.52 13.64 -15.99
C ALA A 107 6.83 12.80 -17.08
N MET A 108 5.50 12.89 -17.22
CA MET A 108 4.73 11.94 -18.04
C MET A 108 3.84 12.58 -19.09
N ASP A 109 3.68 13.89 -19.12
CA ASP A 109 2.73 14.59 -20.03
C ASP A 109 3.18 14.65 -21.49
N GLN A 110 4.40 14.26 -21.81
CA GLN A 110 4.97 14.27 -23.16
C GLN A 110 4.79 15.63 -23.86
N ASN A 111 5.13 16.72 -23.18
CA ASN A 111 4.92 18.10 -23.64
C ASN A 111 3.44 18.43 -23.93
N GLY A 112 2.54 17.97 -23.06
CA GLY A 112 1.11 18.21 -23.19
C GLY A 112 0.37 17.26 -24.13
N HIS A 113 1.05 16.21 -24.65
CA HIS A 113 0.46 15.24 -25.56
C HIS A 113 -0.04 13.98 -24.89
N ALA A 114 0.16 13.81 -23.57
CA ALA A 114 -0.31 12.65 -22.82
C ALA A 114 -1.07 13.07 -21.57
N GLN A 115 -1.86 12.16 -21.06
CA GLN A 115 -2.69 12.30 -19.87
C GLN A 115 -2.66 11.01 -19.05
N LEU A 116 -3.19 11.03 -17.82
CA LEU A 116 -3.17 9.88 -16.92
C LEU A 116 -3.72 8.58 -17.56
N SER A 117 -4.81 8.71 -18.33
CA SER A 117 -5.45 7.58 -19.00
C SER A 117 -4.61 6.92 -20.10
N ASP A 118 -3.50 7.54 -20.52
CA ASP A 118 -2.56 6.88 -21.44
C ASP A 118 -1.74 5.80 -20.73
N TYR A 119 -1.52 5.95 -19.43
CA TYR A 119 -0.69 5.08 -18.60
C TYR A 119 -1.49 4.17 -17.67
N PHE A 120 -2.59 4.66 -17.11
CA PHE A 120 -3.37 4.00 -16.07
C PHE A 120 -4.87 4.13 -16.31
N GLY A 121 -5.63 3.12 -15.92
CA GLY A 121 -7.02 3.31 -15.55
C GLY A 121 -7.12 4.06 -14.23
N LEU A 122 -8.27 4.69 -13.96
CA LEU A 122 -8.54 5.35 -12.68
C LEU A 122 -9.92 4.94 -12.18
N ASN A 123 -9.99 4.48 -10.94
CA ASN A 123 -11.23 4.18 -10.23
C ASN A 123 -11.28 4.92 -8.90
N ILE A 124 -12.36 5.64 -8.67
CA ILE A 124 -12.56 6.41 -7.43
C ILE A 124 -13.19 5.52 -6.38
N LEU A 125 -12.51 5.38 -5.24
CA LEU A 125 -13.03 4.71 -4.06
C LEU A 125 -13.87 5.68 -3.24
N VAL A 126 -15.01 5.21 -2.77
CA VAL A 126 -15.89 5.97 -1.85
C VAL A 126 -15.69 5.43 -0.44
N GLU A 127 -15.42 6.32 0.50
CA GLU A 127 -15.23 5.95 1.90
C GLU A 127 -16.43 5.16 2.46
N GLY A 128 -16.13 4.03 3.13
CA GLY A 128 -17.13 3.14 3.72
C GLY A 128 -17.91 2.29 2.71
N VAL A 129 -17.64 2.41 1.40
CA VAL A 129 -18.33 1.62 0.37
C VAL A 129 -17.39 0.52 -0.15
N PRO A 130 -17.70 -0.78 0.12
CA PRO A 130 -16.91 -1.88 -0.41
C PRO A 130 -16.92 -1.91 -1.94
N THR A 131 -15.73 -2.02 -2.54
CA THR A 131 -15.53 -2.07 -3.99
C THR A 131 -14.83 -3.39 -4.37
N SER A 132 -15.34 -4.08 -5.39
CA SER A 132 -14.70 -5.31 -5.89
C SER A 132 -13.54 -4.97 -6.83
N ILE A 133 -12.32 -5.43 -6.48
CA ILE A 133 -11.07 -5.19 -7.22
C ILE A 133 -10.32 -6.52 -7.34
N ALA A 134 -10.14 -7.02 -8.55
CA ALA A 134 -9.42 -8.26 -8.82
C ALA A 134 -9.87 -9.48 -7.96
N GLY A 135 -11.14 -9.54 -7.58
CA GLY A 135 -11.71 -10.58 -6.72
C GLY A 135 -11.52 -10.35 -5.20
N LEU A 136 -10.98 -9.20 -4.83
CA LEU A 136 -10.93 -8.70 -3.45
C LEU A 136 -12.11 -7.76 -3.20
N GLN A 137 -12.61 -7.69 -1.96
CA GLN A 137 -13.49 -6.62 -1.49
C GLN A 137 -12.65 -5.61 -0.74
N VAL A 138 -12.57 -4.39 -1.26
CA VAL A 138 -11.77 -3.31 -0.70
C VAL A 138 -12.68 -2.23 -0.13
N GLU A 139 -12.56 -1.94 1.14
CA GLU A 139 -13.19 -0.81 1.80
C GLU A 139 -12.12 0.18 2.23
N THR A 140 -12.36 1.46 2.07
CA THR A 140 -11.43 2.53 2.43
C THR A 140 -11.99 3.44 3.50
N ARG A 141 -11.10 3.99 4.32
CA ARG A 141 -11.39 5.04 5.30
C ARG A 141 -10.26 6.07 5.30
N LEU A 142 -10.61 7.35 5.41
CA LEU A 142 -9.61 8.41 5.57
C LEU A 142 -8.90 8.31 6.93
N ALA A 143 -7.59 8.44 6.89
CA ALA A 143 -6.69 8.45 8.04
C ALA A 143 -6.24 9.88 8.37
N GLU A 144 -5.78 10.10 9.60
CA GLU A 144 -5.31 11.41 10.05
C GLU A 144 -3.84 11.63 9.66
N HIS A 145 -3.61 12.28 8.54
CA HIS A 145 -2.27 12.56 8.02
C HIS A 145 -2.15 13.98 7.48
N LEU A 146 -0.93 14.41 7.06
CA LEU A 146 -0.66 15.76 6.54
C LEU A 146 -1.42 16.10 5.25
N ILE A 147 -1.64 15.09 4.42
CA ILE A 147 -2.42 15.16 3.18
C ILE A 147 -3.49 14.07 3.20
N PRO A 148 -4.51 14.13 2.35
CA PRO A 148 -5.50 13.05 2.27
C PRO A 148 -4.82 11.69 2.14
N CYS A 149 -5.02 10.82 3.11
CA CYS A 149 -4.46 9.48 3.19
C CYS A 149 -5.57 8.48 3.50
N SER A 150 -5.48 7.28 2.96
CA SER A 150 -6.46 6.21 3.13
C SER A 150 -5.84 4.99 3.80
N GLY A 151 -6.56 4.44 4.78
CA GLY A 151 -6.41 3.05 5.17
C GLY A 151 -7.34 2.16 4.36
N PHE A 152 -7.05 0.86 4.34
CA PHE A 152 -7.85 -0.15 3.64
C PHE A 152 -8.21 -1.33 4.53
N ARG A 153 -9.42 -1.87 4.36
CA ARG A 153 -9.77 -3.25 4.74
C ARG A 153 -9.98 -4.04 3.47
N ILE A 154 -9.22 -5.12 3.31
CA ILE A 154 -9.18 -5.93 2.09
C ILE A 154 -9.59 -7.35 2.45
N SER A 155 -10.72 -7.81 1.91
CA SER A 155 -11.30 -9.10 2.29
C SER A 155 -11.39 -10.05 1.10
N ARG A 156 -11.13 -11.33 1.35
CA ARG A 156 -11.36 -12.43 0.41
C ARG A 156 -11.61 -13.74 1.16
N GLY A 157 -12.64 -14.49 0.79
CA GLY A 157 -12.91 -15.81 1.38
C GLY A 157 -13.18 -15.81 2.89
N GLY A 158 -13.67 -14.69 3.43
CA GLY A 158 -13.91 -14.51 4.86
C GLY A 158 -12.72 -13.99 5.66
N ALA A 159 -11.52 -13.96 5.09
CA ALA A 159 -10.32 -13.38 5.71
C ALA A 159 -10.19 -11.90 5.36
N THR A 160 -9.69 -11.08 6.29
CA THR A 160 -9.56 -9.63 6.13
C THR A 160 -8.19 -9.13 6.57
N LEU A 161 -7.52 -8.39 5.68
CA LEU A 161 -6.32 -7.61 5.96
C LEU A 161 -6.73 -6.15 6.23
N GLY A 162 -6.26 -5.57 7.34
CA GLY A 162 -6.28 -4.15 7.61
C GLY A 162 -4.94 -3.52 7.24
N TRP A 163 -4.97 -2.38 6.55
CA TRP A 163 -3.80 -1.57 6.21
C TRP A 163 -4.04 -0.14 6.67
N SER A 164 -3.18 0.38 7.54
CA SER A 164 -3.42 1.69 8.16
C SER A 164 -3.32 2.86 7.18
N GLY A 165 -2.48 2.78 6.14
CA GLY A 165 -1.90 3.96 5.52
C GLY A 165 -1.04 4.71 6.54
N ASP A 166 -0.55 5.89 6.16
CA ASP A 166 0.14 6.77 7.10
C ASP A 166 -0.88 7.53 7.94
N THR A 167 -0.70 7.52 9.25
CA THR A 167 -1.68 8.10 10.16
C THR A 167 -1.07 8.50 11.51
N ARG A 168 -1.54 9.58 12.07
CA ARG A 168 -1.41 9.80 13.52
C ARG A 168 -2.20 8.74 14.27
N PHE A 169 -1.86 8.54 15.54
CA PHE A 169 -2.64 7.65 16.37
C PHE A 169 -4.09 8.14 16.48
N SER A 170 -5.01 7.36 15.97
CA SER A 170 -6.44 7.64 15.98
C SER A 170 -7.19 6.43 16.53
N PRO A 171 -7.80 6.54 17.75
CA PRO A 171 -8.57 5.44 18.34
C PRO A 171 -9.69 4.94 17.42
N SER A 172 -10.36 5.84 16.71
CA SER A 172 -11.43 5.45 15.79
C SER A 172 -10.93 4.71 14.56
N HIS A 173 -9.71 5.02 14.09
CA HIS A 173 -9.07 4.30 12.97
C HIS A 173 -8.62 2.91 13.41
N ILE A 174 -8.03 2.81 14.62
CA ILE A 174 -7.70 1.52 15.25
C ILE A 174 -8.95 0.65 15.42
N ASP A 175 -10.03 1.21 15.94
CA ASP A 175 -11.31 0.49 16.12
C ASP A 175 -11.84 -0.05 14.78
N TRP A 176 -11.81 0.76 13.73
CA TRP A 176 -12.20 0.33 12.39
C TRP A 176 -11.33 -0.82 11.86
N LEU A 177 -10.01 -0.76 12.06
CA LEU A 177 -9.07 -1.81 11.66
C LEU A 177 -9.21 -3.07 12.52
N SER A 178 -9.72 -2.98 13.76
CA SER A 178 -9.74 -4.08 14.73
C SER A 178 -10.55 -5.30 14.29
N SER A 179 -11.50 -5.09 13.36
CA SER A 179 -12.30 -6.17 12.76
C SER A 179 -11.51 -7.05 11.78
N ALA A 180 -10.32 -6.61 11.34
CA ALA A 180 -9.46 -7.42 10.48
C ALA A 180 -8.82 -8.59 11.25
N ASP A 181 -8.46 -9.65 10.51
CA ASP A 181 -7.76 -10.82 11.06
C ASP A 181 -6.26 -10.52 11.23
N VAL A 182 -5.68 -9.75 10.32
CA VAL A 182 -4.31 -9.23 10.37
C VAL A 182 -4.36 -7.73 10.11
N ILE A 183 -3.60 -6.94 10.87
CA ILE A 183 -3.51 -5.49 10.73
C ILE A 183 -2.05 -5.12 10.46
N VAL A 184 -1.77 -4.56 9.31
CA VAL A 184 -0.49 -3.90 9.02
C VAL A 184 -0.63 -2.44 9.38
N HIS A 185 0.09 -2.01 10.40
CA HIS A 185 0.02 -0.64 10.91
C HIS A 185 1.39 0.05 10.83
N GLU A 186 1.39 1.29 10.36
CA GLU A 186 2.58 2.11 10.35
C GLU A 186 3.04 2.47 11.76
N THR A 187 4.33 2.72 11.93
CA THR A 187 4.88 3.33 13.15
C THR A 187 6.11 4.16 12.83
N SER A 188 6.16 5.36 13.38
CA SER A 188 7.32 6.26 13.37
C SER A 188 7.20 7.26 14.52
N GLU A 189 8.32 7.69 15.07
CA GLU A 189 8.35 8.65 16.18
C GLU A 189 8.10 10.10 15.74
N SER A 190 7.86 10.36 14.47
CA SER A 190 7.53 11.69 14.00
C SER A 190 6.09 12.12 14.38
N ARG A 191 5.87 13.43 14.49
CA ARG A 191 4.57 13.98 14.95
C ARG A 191 3.37 13.70 14.05
N VAL A 192 3.61 13.22 12.85
CA VAL A 192 2.58 13.01 11.82
C VAL A 192 2.24 11.53 11.61
N HIS A 193 2.91 10.67 12.36
CA HIS A 193 2.76 9.22 12.35
C HIS A 193 2.33 8.69 13.74
N THR A 194 2.18 7.39 13.85
CA THR A 194 1.81 6.72 15.10
C THR A 194 3.06 6.29 15.88
N PRO A 195 3.35 6.88 17.06
CA PRO A 195 4.44 6.41 17.91
C PRO A 195 4.20 4.98 18.39
N ILE A 196 5.26 4.18 18.49
CA ILE A 196 5.17 2.79 18.96
C ILE A 196 4.57 2.68 20.38
N SER A 197 4.79 3.68 21.22
CA SER A 197 4.22 3.73 22.57
C SER A 197 2.69 3.74 22.58
N CYS A 198 2.05 4.35 21.56
CA CYS A 198 0.60 4.33 21.41
C CYS A 198 0.09 2.95 21.04
N LEU A 199 0.79 2.24 20.16
CA LEU A 199 0.42 0.87 19.78
C LEU A 199 0.65 -0.11 20.93
N ASN A 200 1.71 0.06 21.71
CA ASN A 200 1.98 -0.74 22.90
C ASN A 200 0.92 -0.61 24.00
N ALA A 201 0.22 0.53 24.04
CA ALA A 201 -0.89 0.74 24.99
C ALA A 201 -2.20 0.02 24.59
N LEU A 202 -2.29 -0.55 23.40
CA LEU A 202 -3.46 -1.30 22.94
C LEU A 202 -3.59 -2.64 23.65
N ALA A 203 -4.79 -3.20 23.66
CA ALA A 203 -5.06 -4.51 24.26
C ALA A 203 -4.19 -5.61 23.62
N PRO A 204 -3.67 -6.57 24.41
CA PRO A 204 -2.79 -7.62 23.88
C PRO A 204 -3.39 -8.44 22.73
N GLU A 205 -4.71 -8.65 22.75
CA GLU A 205 -5.46 -9.37 21.71
C GLU A 205 -5.36 -8.64 20.36
N LEU A 206 -5.40 -7.30 20.39
CA LEU A 206 -5.29 -6.49 19.18
C LEU A 206 -3.85 -6.45 18.67
N ARG A 207 -2.87 -6.26 19.59
CA ARG A 207 -1.45 -6.27 19.22
C ARG A 207 -1.00 -7.57 18.55
N ARG A 208 -1.52 -8.72 18.98
CA ARG A 208 -1.21 -10.02 18.35
C ARG A 208 -1.63 -10.11 16.87
N LYS A 209 -2.66 -9.38 16.48
CA LYS A 209 -3.10 -9.27 15.07
C LYS A 209 -2.25 -8.31 14.26
N MET A 210 -1.45 -7.45 14.91
CA MET A 210 -0.72 -6.38 14.24
C MET A 210 0.63 -6.86 13.69
N ARG A 211 1.05 -6.18 12.63
CA ARG A 211 2.40 -6.18 12.06
C ARG A 211 2.81 -4.73 11.82
N LEU A 212 4.06 -4.41 12.07
CA LEU A 212 4.55 -3.04 11.89
C LEU A 212 5.14 -2.84 10.50
N ILE A 213 4.92 -1.64 9.96
CA ILE A 213 5.47 -1.17 8.70
C ILE A 213 5.84 0.32 8.84
N HIS A 214 6.48 0.91 7.84
CA HIS A 214 6.86 2.32 7.78
C HIS A 214 7.85 2.73 8.88
N MET A 215 8.75 1.79 9.19
CA MET A 215 9.71 1.96 10.29
C MET A 215 10.96 2.72 9.85
N GLU A 216 11.54 3.45 10.76
CA GLU A 216 12.88 4.02 10.61
C GLU A 216 13.95 2.93 10.65
N ASP A 217 15.11 3.17 10.04
CA ASP A 217 16.21 2.19 9.94
C ASP A 217 16.82 1.77 11.27
N ASN A 218 16.62 2.58 12.30
CA ASN A 218 17.09 2.35 13.67
C ASN A 218 15.97 1.85 14.61
N PHE A 219 14.84 1.40 14.07
CA PHE A 219 13.74 0.87 14.88
C PHE A 219 14.23 -0.30 15.73
N ASP A 220 14.05 -0.17 17.05
CA ASP A 220 14.42 -1.20 18.00
C ASP A 220 13.22 -2.13 18.27
N GLN A 221 13.27 -3.34 17.77
CA GLN A 221 12.21 -4.34 18.00
C GLN A 221 12.04 -4.70 19.49
N ALA A 222 13.06 -4.50 20.33
CA ALA A 222 12.97 -4.84 21.75
C ALA A 222 11.98 -3.97 22.54
N VAL A 223 11.53 -2.84 21.97
CA VAL A 223 10.59 -1.92 22.64
C VAL A 223 9.12 -2.36 22.51
N THR A 224 8.81 -3.42 21.74
CA THR A 224 7.44 -3.87 21.50
C THR A 224 7.33 -5.39 21.31
N ASP A 225 6.16 -5.93 21.61
CA ASP A 225 5.77 -7.31 21.28
C ASP A 225 5.05 -7.43 19.93
N ILE A 226 4.79 -6.32 19.24
CA ILE A 226 4.22 -6.30 17.90
C ILE A 226 5.32 -6.63 16.89
N VAL A 227 5.10 -7.66 16.08
CA VAL A 227 6.12 -8.14 15.14
C VAL A 227 6.27 -7.17 13.96
N PRO A 228 7.46 -6.62 13.70
CA PRO A 228 7.72 -5.83 12.49
C PRO A 228 7.78 -6.72 11.26
N LEU A 229 7.27 -6.22 10.14
CA LEU A 229 7.44 -6.87 8.84
C LEU A 229 8.88 -6.75 8.35
N THR A 230 9.28 -7.72 7.57
CA THR A 230 10.55 -7.71 6.84
C THR A 230 10.30 -7.76 5.33
N GLU A 231 11.25 -7.24 4.56
CA GLU A 231 11.14 -7.26 3.10
C GLU A 231 11.10 -8.69 2.55
N GLY A 232 10.14 -8.95 1.69
CA GLY A 232 9.90 -10.27 1.09
C GLY A 232 9.12 -11.22 2.00
N GLU A 233 8.71 -10.79 3.19
CA GLU A 233 7.85 -11.60 4.05
C GLU A 233 6.47 -11.83 3.40
N VAL A 234 5.97 -13.05 3.54
CA VAL A 234 4.64 -13.45 3.08
C VAL A 234 3.71 -13.54 4.28
N LEU A 235 2.63 -12.79 4.24
CA LEU A 235 1.56 -12.87 5.22
C LEU A 235 0.41 -13.74 4.69
N ASP A 236 0.18 -14.87 5.33
CA ASP A 236 -1.03 -15.65 5.12
C ASP A 236 -2.15 -15.10 6.00
N VAL A 237 -3.12 -14.44 5.36
CA VAL A 237 -4.30 -13.90 6.05
C VAL A 237 -5.39 -14.96 6.01
N VAL A 238 -5.64 -15.58 7.16
CA VAL A 238 -6.69 -16.60 7.33
C VAL A 238 -7.80 -16.07 8.22
N ALA A 239 -9.04 -16.44 7.90
CA ALA A 239 -10.18 -16.04 8.72
C ALA A 239 -10.03 -16.61 10.13
N SER A 240 -10.16 -15.74 11.13
CA SER A 240 -10.23 -16.18 12.51
C SER A 240 -11.51 -17.01 12.73
N THR A 241 -11.39 -18.17 13.35
CA THR A 241 -12.56 -18.92 13.82
C THR A 241 -13.28 -18.07 14.86
N ARG A 242 -14.41 -17.52 14.51
CA ARG A 242 -15.30 -16.76 15.40
C ARG A 242 -16.09 -17.71 16.28
#